data_d5a815155664e3f5b4f22da9e61377f8
#
_entry.id   d5a815155664e3f5b4f22da9e61377f8
#
_cell.length_a   1.000
_cell.length_b   1.000
_cell.length_c   1.000
_cell.angle_alpha   90.00
_cell.angle_beta   90.00
_cell.angle_gamma   90.00
#
_symmetry.space_group_name_H-M   'P 1'
#
loop_
_entity.id
_entity.type
_entity.pdbx_description
1 polymer ?
#
loop_
_entity_poly.entity_id
_entity_poly.type
_entity_poly.pdbx_seq_one_letter_code
_entity_poly.pdbx_strand_id
1 'polypeptide(L)'
;MKFKLNKYLIDDIENKDHPSDFEVAKEYSILILRLPYIKEEEVSVVSYAFLIKDDKVYLYDREKKEFNELGGFNELHHFLDVRIDKVLSKITKLQMEIARIEDNLYEDDIDFNFSSKWLRLKKELTLIERLMGHSLIAFERFKKFYKDKLDEFAYKDLEEHINRSFRFSKNAIEKLDYLYEFFKAKQDEKINNIMFILTILSAIFLPPTLITGFFGMNTGGLPLIDDSNGTLKALALIVIFEVPFIIFIWKLMKK
;
A
#
# COMPACT_ATOMS: atom_id res chain seq x y z
N MET A 1 21.33 30.00 -20.57
CA MET A 1 20.56 31.02 -21.34
C MET A 1 19.42 31.60 -20.54
N LYS A 2 19.17 32.91 -20.67
CA LYS A 2 18.01 33.56 -20.02
C LYS A 2 17.00 33.95 -21.09
N PHE A 3 15.77 33.45 -20.96
CA PHE A 3 14.64 33.78 -21.82
C PHE A 3 13.72 34.79 -21.13
N LYS A 4 13.10 35.69 -21.92
CA LYS A 4 12.09 36.60 -21.39
C LYS A 4 10.75 35.86 -21.29
N LEU A 5 10.47 35.30 -20.12
CA LEU A 5 9.26 34.55 -19.85
C LEU A 5 8.22 35.38 -19.10
N ASN A 6 6.97 34.95 -19.14
CA ASN A 6 5.91 35.48 -18.31
C ASN A 6 6.23 35.16 -16.82
N LYS A 7 5.96 36.11 -15.94
CA LYS A 7 6.24 35.98 -14.48
C LYS A 7 5.55 34.75 -13.88
N TYR A 8 4.31 34.48 -14.23
CA TYR A 8 3.56 33.33 -13.72
C TYR A 8 4.21 32.00 -14.12
N LEU A 9 4.68 31.89 -15.37
CA LEU A 9 5.38 30.70 -15.83
C LEU A 9 6.74 30.49 -15.14
N ILE A 10 7.41 31.56 -14.78
CA ILE A 10 8.65 31.46 -13.99
C ILE A 10 8.35 30.91 -12.59
N ASP A 11 7.31 31.44 -11.96
CA ASP A 11 6.88 30.98 -10.64
C ASP A 11 6.53 29.47 -10.66
N ASP A 12 5.85 29.00 -11.72
CA ASP A 12 5.50 27.57 -11.91
C ASP A 12 6.74 26.70 -12.16
N ILE A 13 7.69 27.17 -12.95
CA ILE A 13 8.97 26.48 -13.21
C ILE A 13 9.82 26.39 -11.94
N GLU A 14 9.87 27.46 -11.14
CA GLU A 14 10.65 27.49 -9.90
C GLU A 14 10.00 26.68 -8.77
N ASN A 15 8.69 26.51 -8.80
CA ASN A 15 7.97 25.70 -7.82
C ASN A 15 8.22 24.20 -8.05
N LYS A 16 8.97 23.57 -7.16
CA LYS A 16 9.26 22.12 -7.21
C LYS A 16 8.02 21.25 -7.01
N ASP A 17 6.97 21.81 -6.41
CA ASP A 17 5.74 21.12 -6.10
C ASP A 17 4.62 21.37 -7.12
N HIS A 18 4.90 22.21 -8.15
CA HIS A 18 3.97 22.41 -9.25
C HIS A 18 3.64 21.06 -9.94
N PRO A 19 2.36 20.72 -10.16
CA PRO A 19 2.00 19.50 -10.88
C PRO A 19 2.56 19.50 -12.30
N SER A 20 2.63 18.31 -12.92
CA SER A 20 2.97 18.21 -14.35
C SER A 20 1.94 18.95 -15.17
N ASP A 21 2.41 19.81 -16.08
CA ASP A 21 1.54 20.58 -16.98
C ASP A 21 2.25 20.93 -18.29
N PHE A 22 1.44 21.29 -19.29
CA PHE A 22 1.92 21.78 -20.57
C PHE A 22 1.21 23.07 -20.96
N GLU A 23 1.97 24.14 -21.15
CA GLU A 23 1.46 25.45 -21.52
C GLU A 23 2.09 26.00 -22.79
N VAL A 24 1.28 26.71 -23.57
CA VAL A 24 1.68 27.32 -24.86
C VAL A 24 1.59 28.83 -24.75
N ALA A 25 2.71 29.52 -24.96
CA ALA A 25 2.80 30.96 -25.11
C ALA A 25 2.96 31.32 -26.60
N LYS A 26 3.01 32.64 -26.93
CA LYS A 26 3.08 33.09 -28.32
C LYS A 26 4.35 32.64 -29.06
N GLU A 27 5.50 32.59 -28.38
CA GLU A 27 6.80 32.34 -29.00
C GLU A 27 7.48 31.06 -28.47
N TYR A 28 6.93 30.44 -27.47
CA TYR A 28 7.49 29.23 -26.82
C TYR A 28 6.39 28.41 -26.15
N SER A 29 6.70 27.18 -25.82
CA SER A 29 5.89 26.38 -24.90
C SER A 29 6.73 25.88 -23.73
N ILE A 30 6.06 25.50 -22.66
CA ILE A 30 6.68 24.95 -21.46
C ILE A 30 6.02 23.62 -21.14
N LEU A 31 6.84 22.59 -20.96
CA LEU A 31 6.44 21.28 -20.46
C LEU A 31 7.07 21.08 -19.08
N ILE A 32 6.25 20.98 -18.04
CA ILE A 32 6.68 20.62 -16.69
C ILE A 32 6.28 19.17 -16.45
N LEU A 33 7.25 18.33 -16.14
CA LEU A 33 7.01 16.94 -15.78
C LEU A 33 7.59 16.65 -14.40
N ARG A 34 6.72 16.31 -13.47
CA ARG A 34 7.09 15.88 -12.13
C ARG A 34 7.10 14.36 -12.09
N LEU A 35 8.29 13.78 -12.13
CA LEU A 35 8.49 12.35 -12.31
C LEU A 35 9.04 11.68 -11.05
N PRO A 36 8.74 10.39 -10.83
CA PRO A 36 9.45 9.60 -9.84
C PRO A 36 10.94 9.52 -10.20
N TYR A 37 11.79 9.75 -9.21
CA TYR A 37 13.23 9.61 -9.33
C TYR A 37 13.72 8.48 -8.43
N ILE A 38 14.34 7.48 -9.06
CA ILE A 38 14.81 6.27 -8.38
C ILE A 38 16.30 6.43 -8.08
N LYS A 39 16.64 6.48 -6.78
CA LYS A 39 18.02 6.51 -6.30
C LYS A 39 18.17 5.48 -5.19
N GLU A 40 19.14 4.58 -5.33
CA GLU A 40 19.46 3.57 -4.29
C GLU A 40 18.21 2.80 -3.79
N GLU A 41 17.32 2.42 -4.73
CA GLU A 41 16.04 1.74 -4.47
C GLU A 41 14.94 2.62 -3.81
N GLU A 42 15.23 3.84 -3.41
CA GLU A 42 14.22 4.78 -2.90
C GLU A 42 13.53 5.56 -4.02
N VAL A 43 12.24 5.82 -3.82
CA VAL A 43 11.43 6.65 -4.71
C VAL A 43 11.34 8.06 -4.16
N SER A 44 11.91 8.99 -4.88
CA SER A 44 11.81 10.43 -4.62
C SER A 44 11.10 11.13 -5.77
N VAL A 45 11.03 12.45 -5.74
CA VAL A 45 10.35 13.25 -6.78
C VAL A 45 11.32 14.25 -7.36
N VAL A 46 11.37 14.33 -8.69
CA VAL A 46 12.08 15.40 -9.41
C VAL A 46 11.15 16.07 -10.40
N SER A 47 11.14 17.39 -10.40
CA SER A 47 10.39 18.20 -11.36
C SER A 47 11.35 18.69 -12.44
N TYR A 48 11.08 18.33 -13.68
CA TYR A 48 11.78 18.80 -14.87
C TYR A 48 10.93 19.86 -15.58
N ALA A 49 11.52 20.98 -15.95
CA ALA A 49 10.85 22.00 -16.75
C ALA A 49 11.62 22.18 -18.07
N PHE A 50 10.91 21.96 -19.16
CA PHE A 50 11.42 22.10 -20.52
C PHE A 50 10.79 23.30 -21.18
N LEU A 51 11.61 24.20 -21.73
CA LEU A 51 11.17 25.27 -22.61
C LEU A 51 11.44 24.82 -24.04
N ILE A 52 10.43 24.96 -24.91
CA ILE A 52 10.51 24.58 -26.33
C ILE A 52 10.30 25.86 -27.16
N LYS A 53 11.30 26.20 -27.97
CA LYS A 53 11.29 27.33 -28.85
C LYS A 53 12.07 27.00 -30.13
N ASP A 54 11.51 27.32 -31.30
CA ASP A 54 12.12 27.12 -32.62
C ASP A 54 12.63 25.67 -32.81
N ASP A 55 11.81 24.68 -32.38
CA ASP A 55 12.08 23.24 -32.41
C ASP A 55 13.29 22.79 -31.57
N LYS A 56 13.82 23.67 -30.75
CA LYS A 56 14.85 23.38 -29.75
C LYS A 56 14.22 23.25 -28.37
N VAL A 57 14.76 22.32 -27.60
CA VAL A 57 14.36 22.03 -26.23
C VAL A 57 15.44 22.47 -25.26
N TYR A 58 15.04 23.16 -24.23
CA TYR A 58 15.93 23.66 -23.17
C TYR A 58 15.45 23.15 -21.83
N LEU A 59 16.35 22.54 -21.04
CA LEU A 59 16.07 22.08 -19.68
C LEU A 59 16.42 23.16 -18.67
N TYR A 60 15.52 23.46 -17.75
CA TYR A 60 15.74 24.43 -16.69
C TYR A 60 16.64 23.86 -15.58
N ASP A 61 17.76 24.54 -15.34
CA ASP A 61 18.65 24.28 -14.22
C ASP A 61 18.21 25.17 -13.03
N ARG A 62 17.67 24.52 -12.00
CA ARG A 62 17.13 25.23 -10.81
C ARG A 62 18.21 25.83 -9.93
N GLU A 63 19.45 25.29 -9.94
CA GLU A 63 20.56 25.80 -9.14
C GLU A 63 21.12 27.08 -9.76
N LYS A 64 21.30 27.07 -11.06
CA LYS A 64 21.82 28.22 -11.82
C LYS A 64 20.74 29.21 -12.25
N LYS A 65 19.46 28.84 -12.11
CA LYS A 65 18.29 29.60 -12.59
C LYS A 65 18.41 30.00 -14.06
N GLU A 66 18.81 29.05 -14.89
CA GLU A 66 18.98 29.26 -16.33
C GLU A 66 18.57 28.02 -17.13
N PHE A 67 18.35 28.20 -18.42
CA PHE A 67 18.05 27.14 -19.36
C PHE A 67 19.30 26.67 -20.09
N ASN A 68 19.55 25.37 -20.05
CA ASN A 68 20.59 24.70 -20.82
C ASN A 68 19.97 24.03 -22.03
N GLU A 69 20.55 24.21 -23.20
CA GLU A 69 20.09 23.53 -24.42
C GLU A 69 20.24 22.02 -24.26
N LEU A 70 19.14 21.31 -24.41
CA LEU A 70 19.10 19.84 -24.38
C LEU A 70 19.32 19.27 -25.79
N GLY A 71 18.83 19.97 -26.82
CA GLY A 71 18.85 19.56 -28.23
C GLY A 71 17.48 19.76 -28.88
N GLY A 72 17.02 18.80 -29.65
CA GLY A 72 15.69 18.76 -30.27
C GLY A 72 14.74 17.79 -29.57
N PHE A 73 13.69 17.40 -30.30
CA PHE A 73 12.71 16.44 -29.78
C PHE A 73 13.29 15.02 -29.57
N ASN A 74 14.27 14.60 -30.37
CA ASN A 74 14.90 13.29 -30.18
C ASN A 74 15.66 13.20 -28.85
N GLU A 75 16.36 14.27 -28.47
CA GLU A 75 17.09 14.35 -27.21
C GLU A 75 16.12 14.42 -26.03
N LEU A 76 14.97 15.12 -26.20
CA LEU A 76 13.90 15.12 -25.20
C LEU A 76 13.33 13.70 -25.01
N HIS A 77 13.03 13.00 -26.11
CA HIS A 77 12.56 11.63 -26.07
C HIS A 77 13.53 10.75 -25.29
N HIS A 78 14.80 10.72 -25.68
CA HIS A 78 15.81 9.89 -25.00
C HIS A 78 15.96 10.26 -23.52
N PHE A 79 15.90 11.56 -23.19
CA PHE A 79 15.96 12.02 -21.81
C PHE A 79 14.81 11.48 -20.95
N LEU A 80 13.60 11.44 -21.47
CA LEU A 80 12.42 10.95 -20.78
C LEU A 80 12.37 9.43 -20.73
N ASP A 81 12.65 8.77 -21.84
CA ASP A 81 12.63 7.32 -22.00
C ASP A 81 13.48 6.61 -20.96
N VAL A 82 14.74 6.98 -20.82
CA VAL A 82 15.66 6.42 -19.80
C VAL A 82 15.11 6.58 -18.37
N ARG A 83 14.34 7.62 -18.11
CA ARG A 83 13.77 7.86 -16.78
C ARG A 83 12.51 7.06 -16.52
N ILE A 84 11.65 6.96 -17.51
CA ILE A 84 10.42 6.19 -17.44
C ILE A 84 10.72 4.70 -17.35
N ASP A 85 11.73 4.20 -18.06
CA ASP A 85 12.19 2.81 -17.96
C ASP A 85 12.67 2.45 -16.54
N LYS A 86 13.36 3.37 -15.87
CA LYS A 86 13.73 3.17 -14.46
C LYS A 86 12.50 3.08 -13.55
N VAL A 87 11.46 3.85 -13.82
CA VAL A 87 10.19 3.78 -13.07
C VAL A 87 9.51 2.44 -13.31
N LEU A 88 9.41 1.97 -14.56
CA LEU A 88 8.85 0.65 -14.89
C LEU A 88 9.62 -0.48 -14.21
N SER A 89 10.95 -0.43 -14.25
CA SER A 89 11.81 -1.40 -13.57
C SER A 89 11.55 -1.42 -12.05
N LYS A 90 11.40 -0.25 -11.42
CA LYS A 90 11.07 -0.15 -9.99
C LYS A 90 9.70 -0.74 -9.69
N ILE A 91 8.67 -0.45 -10.50
CA ILE A 91 7.33 -1.02 -10.33
C ILE A 91 7.38 -2.54 -10.39
N THR A 92 8.13 -3.11 -11.34
CA THR A 92 8.31 -4.56 -11.47
C THR A 92 8.90 -5.17 -10.19
N LYS A 93 9.92 -4.53 -9.60
CA LYS A 93 10.50 -4.98 -8.32
C LYS A 93 9.49 -4.93 -7.18
N LEU A 94 8.70 -3.85 -7.10
CA LEU A 94 7.64 -3.73 -6.09
C LEU A 94 6.55 -4.80 -6.27
N GLN A 95 6.17 -5.12 -7.51
CA GLN A 95 5.22 -6.21 -7.81
C GLN A 95 5.76 -7.59 -7.40
N MET A 96 7.06 -7.86 -7.61
CA MET A 96 7.69 -9.10 -7.14
C MET A 96 7.68 -9.19 -5.61
N GLU A 97 7.89 -8.08 -4.91
CA GLU A 97 7.81 -8.04 -3.45
C GLU A 97 6.37 -8.29 -2.96
N ILE A 98 5.37 -7.73 -3.64
CA ILE A 98 3.95 -7.99 -3.35
C ILE A 98 3.61 -9.47 -3.55
N ALA A 99 4.09 -10.09 -4.63
CA ALA A 99 3.88 -11.51 -4.89
C ALA A 99 4.46 -12.38 -3.76
N ARG A 100 5.66 -12.09 -3.26
CA ARG A 100 6.24 -12.80 -2.11
C ARG A 100 5.41 -12.64 -0.83
N ILE A 101 4.86 -11.45 -0.59
CA ILE A 101 3.97 -11.21 0.56
C ILE A 101 2.70 -12.05 0.41
N GLU A 102 2.14 -12.15 -0.79
CA GLU A 102 0.98 -12.98 -1.10
C GLU A 102 1.25 -14.45 -0.82
N ASP A 103 2.38 -14.99 -1.33
CA ASP A 103 2.77 -16.39 -1.12
C ASP A 103 2.88 -16.70 0.39
N ASN A 104 3.57 -15.86 1.17
CA ASN A 104 3.70 -16.02 2.61
C ASN A 104 2.34 -16.02 3.34
N LEU A 105 1.39 -15.15 2.90
CA LEU A 105 0.05 -15.12 3.49
C LEU A 105 -0.76 -16.39 3.20
N TYR A 106 -0.59 -17.01 2.02
CA TYR A 106 -1.25 -18.28 1.70
C TYR A 106 -0.64 -19.46 2.44
N GLU A 107 0.66 -19.43 2.74
CA GLU A 107 1.36 -20.47 3.49
C GLU A 107 1.20 -20.34 5.02
N ASP A 108 0.38 -19.40 5.52
CA ASP A 108 0.21 -19.08 6.95
C ASP A 108 1.49 -18.57 7.65
N ASP A 109 2.53 -18.26 6.89
CA ASP A 109 3.75 -17.64 7.38
C ASP A 109 3.59 -16.11 7.47
N ILE A 110 2.84 -15.69 8.49
CA ILE A 110 2.53 -14.27 8.69
C ILE A 110 3.72 -13.56 9.33
N ASP A 111 4.43 -12.78 8.52
CA ASP A 111 5.52 -11.91 8.99
C ASP A 111 5.00 -10.84 9.97
N PHE A 112 5.63 -10.74 11.15
CA PHE A 112 5.36 -9.68 12.14
C PHE A 112 5.48 -8.27 11.55
N ASN A 113 6.25 -8.10 10.48
CA ASN A 113 6.48 -6.84 9.79
C ASN A 113 5.53 -6.58 8.61
N PHE A 114 4.49 -7.42 8.42
CA PHE A 114 3.56 -7.28 7.28
C PHE A 114 3.02 -5.85 7.13
N SER A 115 2.47 -5.28 8.21
CA SER A 115 1.87 -3.93 8.18
C SER A 115 2.87 -2.84 7.77
N SER A 116 4.11 -2.93 8.24
CA SER A 116 5.17 -1.99 7.89
C SER A 116 5.60 -2.12 6.43
N LYS A 117 5.75 -3.34 5.94
CA LYS A 117 6.05 -3.62 4.52
C LYS A 117 4.93 -3.15 3.61
N TRP A 118 3.68 -3.48 3.96
CA TRP A 118 2.50 -3.03 3.24
C TRP A 118 2.44 -1.50 3.14
N LEU A 119 2.63 -0.79 4.27
CA LEU A 119 2.59 0.67 4.29
C LEU A 119 3.68 1.29 3.41
N ARG A 120 4.91 0.77 3.45
CA ARG A 120 6.02 1.22 2.62
C ARG A 120 5.71 1.04 1.14
N LEU A 121 5.29 -0.16 0.73
CA LEU A 121 4.94 -0.47 -0.66
C LEU A 121 3.80 0.40 -1.16
N LYS A 122 2.76 0.56 -0.35
CA LYS A 122 1.61 1.41 -0.70
C LYS A 122 2.03 2.86 -0.88
N LYS A 123 2.88 3.40 0.01
CA LYS A 123 3.40 4.77 -0.09
C LYS A 123 4.19 4.99 -1.38
N GLU A 124 5.11 4.09 -1.72
CA GLU A 124 5.92 4.18 -2.93
C GLU A 124 5.04 4.11 -4.20
N LEU A 125 4.14 3.13 -4.27
CA LEU A 125 3.25 2.94 -5.42
C LEU A 125 2.25 4.09 -5.61
N THR A 126 1.67 4.61 -4.51
CA THR A 126 0.75 5.76 -4.57
C THR A 126 1.47 7.02 -5.05
N LEU A 127 2.74 7.20 -4.66
CA LEU A 127 3.55 8.31 -5.16
C LEU A 127 3.79 8.17 -6.67
N ILE A 128 4.19 6.98 -7.14
CA ILE A 128 4.42 6.71 -8.57
C ILE A 128 3.12 6.90 -9.36
N GLU A 129 2.02 6.29 -8.91
CA GLU A 129 0.71 6.37 -9.56
C GLU A 129 0.28 7.82 -9.77
N ARG A 130 0.30 8.63 -8.72
CA ARG A 130 -0.08 10.04 -8.78
C ARG A 130 0.80 10.85 -9.74
N LEU A 131 2.13 10.68 -9.66
CA LEU A 131 3.06 11.43 -10.52
C LEU A 131 2.92 11.04 -11.98
N MET A 132 2.79 9.74 -12.26
CA MET A 132 2.66 9.24 -13.63
C MET A 132 1.30 9.62 -14.24
N GLY A 133 0.22 9.63 -13.44
CA GLY A 133 -1.10 10.08 -13.89
C GLY A 133 -1.11 11.56 -14.31
N HIS A 134 -0.52 12.44 -13.51
CA HIS A 134 -0.40 13.86 -13.88
C HIS A 134 0.53 14.06 -15.09
N SER A 135 1.63 13.30 -15.14
CA SER A 135 2.58 13.40 -16.25
C SER A 135 1.98 12.89 -17.57
N LEU A 136 1.12 11.88 -17.52
CA LEU A 136 0.40 11.39 -18.70
C LEU A 136 -0.46 12.50 -19.33
N ILE A 137 -1.25 13.19 -18.53
CA ILE A 137 -2.13 14.28 -19.00
C ILE A 137 -1.32 15.41 -19.65
N ALA A 138 -0.24 15.84 -19.00
CA ALA A 138 0.64 16.88 -19.54
C ALA A 138 1.33 16.44 -20.84
N PHE A 139 1.79 15.18 -20.89
CA PHE A 139 2.46 14.61 -22.03
C PHE A 139 1.52 14.42 -23.23
N GLU A 140 0.28 13.98 -23.02
CA GLU A 140 -0.74 13.88 -24.07
C GLU A 140 -1.04 15.25 -24.71
N ARG A 141 -1.16 16.32 -23.88
CA ARG A 141 -1.35 17.69 -24.37
C ARG A 141 -0.14 18.16 -25.20
N PHE A 142 1.07 17.91 -24.71
CA PHE A 142 2.31 18.20 -25.42
C PHE A 142 2.38 17.46 -26.76
N LYS A 143 2.17 16.14 -26.77
CA LYS A 143 2.20 15.31 -27.98
C LYS A 143 1.17 15.77 -29.00
N LYS A 144 -0.04 16.11 -28.56
CA LYS A 144 -1.10 16.61 -29.44
C LYS A 144 -0.71 17.93 -30.08
N PHE A 145 -0.06 18.85 -29.36
CA PHE A 145 0.34 20.15 -29.88
C PHE A 145 1.49 20.05 -30.89
N TYR A 146 2.45 19.18 -30.64
CA TYR A 146 3.62 19.00 -31.52
C TYR A 146 3.49 17.82 -32.49
N LYS A 147 2.29 17.30 -32.73
CA LYS A 147 2.03 16.08 -33.50
C LYS A 147 2.81 16.02 -34.84
N ASP A 148 2.87 17.12 -35.58
CA ASP A 148 3.50 17.16 -36.90
C ASP A 148 5.03 17.30 -36.87
N LYS A 149 5.63 17.43 -35.68
CA LYS A 149 7.07 17.62 -35.45
C LYS A 149 7.74 16.49 -34.71
N LEU A 150 6.95 15.63 -34.05
CA LEU A 150 7.44 14.50 -33.28
C LEU A 150 7.55 13.24 -34.15
N ASP A 151 8.52 12.39 -33.82
CA ASP A 151 8.50 11.01 -34.29
C ASP A 151 7.28 10.29 -33.67
N GLU A 152 6.28 10.01 -34.49
CA GLU A 152 5.01 9.44 -34.05
C GLU A 152 5.22 8.12 -33.31
N PHE A 153 6.11 7.28 -33.80
CA PHE A 153 6.34 5.95 -33.23
C PHE A 153 7.03 6.03 -31.86
N ALA A 154 8.10 6.79 -31.77
CA ALA A 154 8.88 6.97 -30.53
C ALA A 154 8.03 7.62 -29.43
N TYR A 155 7.30 8.66 -29.75
CA TYR A 155 6.49 9.37 -28.75
C TYR A 155 5.19 8.65 -28.37
N LYS A 156 4.67 7.78 -29.24
CA LYS A 156 3.58 6.87 -28.89
C LYS A 156 4.05 5.78 -27.94
N ASP A 157 5.22 5.22 -28.14
CA ASP A 157 5.83 4.23 -27.26
C ASP A 157 6.10 4.82 -25.87
N LEU A 158 6.69 6.01 -25.81
CA LEU A 158 6.93 6.72 -24.55
C LEU A 158 5.63 7.02 -23.78
N GLU A 159 4.57 7.44 -24.48
CA GLU A 159 3.24 7.62 -23.88
C GLU A 159 2.69 6.31 -23.32
N GLU A 160 2.87 5.19 -24.03
CA GLU A 160 2.47 3.88 -23.56
C GLU A 160 3.25 3.47 -22.30
N HIS A 161 4.55 3.75 -22.23
CA HIS A 161 5.37 3.50 -21.05
C HIS A 161 4.90 4.33 -19.84
N ILE A 162 4.56 5.60 -20.03
CA ILE A 162 3.99 6.45 -18.97
C ILE A 162 2.64 5.89 -18.50
N ASN A 163 1.74 5.56 -19.42
CA ASN A 163 0.43 4.99 -19.09
C ASN A 163 0.55 3.60 -18.44
N ARG A 164 1.49 2.76 -18.89
CA ARG A 164 1.77 1.46 -18.29
C ARG A 164 2.25 1.62 -16.85
N SER A 165 3.14 2.57 -16.59
CA SER A 165 3.62 2.89 -15.25
C SER A 165 2.47 3.31 -14.32
N PHE A 166 1.57 4.16 -14.80
CA PHE A 166 0.37 4.58 -14.07
C PHE A 166 -0.54 3.38 -13.75
N ARG A 167 -0.92 2.59 -14.76
CA ARG A 167 -1.83 1.45 -14.60
C ARG A 167 -1.25 0.35 -13.72
N PHE A 168 0.03 0.01 -13.89
CA PHE A 168 0.67 -1.03 -13.11
C PHE A 168 0.79 -0.65 -11.63
N SER A 169 1.07 0.63 -11.34
CA SER A 169 1.07 1.12 -9.96
C SER A 169 -0.32 1.05 -9.35
N LYS A 170 -1.36 1.46 -10.08
CA LYS A 170 -2.76 1.38 -9.64
C LYS A 170 -3.18 -0.06 -9.33
N ASN A 171 -2.92 -0.99 -10.25
CA ASN A 171 -3.25 -2.40 -10.04
C ASN A 171 -2.49 -3.01 -8.85
N ALA A 172 -1.23 -2.61 -8.65
CA ALA A 172 -0.44 -3.06 -7.52
C ALA A 172 -0.97 -2.52 -6.17
N ILE A 173 -1.50 -1.29 -6.14
CA ILE A 173 -2.17 -0.71 -4.96
C ILE A 173 -3.44 -1.49 -4.64
N GLU A 174 -4.29 -1.77 -5.63
CA GLU A 174 -5.51 -2.56 -5.46
C GLU A 174 -5.20 -3.97 -4.93
N LYS A 175 -4.14 -4.61 -5.44
CA LYS A 175 -3.68 -5.90 -4.94
C LYS A 175 -3.19 -5.82 -3.49
N LEU A 176 -2.44 -4.77 -3.13
CA LEU A 176 -2.00 -4.54 -1.75
C LEU A 176 -3.18 -4.35 -0.79
N ASP A 177 -4.23 -3.64 -1.21
CA ASP A 177 -5.42 -3.45 -0.38
C ASP A 177 -6.17 -4.77 -0.17
N TYR A 178 -6.29 -5.59 -1.21
CA TYR A 178 -6.84 -6.95 -1.09
C TYR A 178 -6.03 -7.81 -0.10
N LEU A 179 -4.69 -7.80 -0.19
CA LEU A 179 -3.83 -8.57 0.72
C LEU A 179 -3.94 -8.09 2.17
N TYR A 180 -4.14 -6.79 2.38
CA TYR A 180 -4.36 -6.24 3.72
C TYR A 180 -5.68 -6.72 4.33
N GLU A 181 -6.77 -6.70 3.56
CA GLU A 181 -8.07 -7.23 4.02
C GLU A 181 -7.99 -8.74 4.29
N PHE A 182 -7.29 -9.49 3.45
CA PHE A 182 -7.07 -10.93 3.69
C PHE A 182 -6.25 -11.19 4.96
N PHE A 183 -5.17 -10.43 5.17
CA PHE A 183 -4.38 -10.47 6.40
C PHE A 183 -5.23 -10.19 7.64
N LYS A 184 -6.07 -9.16 7.58
CA LYS A 184 -6.98 -8.79 8.66
C LYS A 184 -7.99 -9.91 8.97
N ALA A 185 -8.59 -10.49 7.93
CA ALA A 185 -9.52 -11.61 8.10
C ALA A 185 -8.86 -12.82 8.78
N LYS A 186 -7.62 -13.17 8.42
CA LYS A 186 -6.84 -14.23 9.10
C LYS A 186 -6.54 -13.89 10.57
N GLN A 187 -6.22 -12.64 10.88
CA GLN A 187 -6.02 -12.21 12.27
C GLN A 187 -7.30 -12.33 13.09
N ASP A 188 -8.44 -11.90 12.52
CA ASP A 188 -9.74 -11.99 13.17
C ASP A 188 -10.15 -13.46 13.42
N GLU A 189 -9.90 -14.36 12.46
CA GLU A 189 -10.10 -15.81 12.62
C GLU A 189 -9.27 -16.36 13.76
N LYS A 190 -7.98 -16.01 13.84
CA LYS A 190 -7.08 -16.43 14.92
C LYS A 190 -7.56 -15.94 16.28
N ILE A 191 -8.00 -14.68 16.37
CA ILE A 191 -8.56 -14.09 17.60
C ILE A 191 -9.83 -14.84 17.99
N ASN A 192 -10.74 -15.10 17.05
CA ASN A 192 -11.97 -15.85 17.30
C ASN A 192 -11.68 -17.27 17.82
N ASN A 193 -10.70 -17.95 17.26
CA ASN A 193 -10.28 -19.27 17.73
C ASN A 193 -9.74 -19.23 19.17
N ILE A 194 -8.93 -18.22 19.51
CA ILE A 194 -8.43 -18.02 20.88
C ILE A 194 -9.58 -17.72 21.84
N MET A 195 -10.51 -16.83 21.46
CA MET A 195 -11.69 -16.52 22.26
C MET A 195 -12.59 -17.75 22.46
N PHE A 196 -12.75 -18.57 21.44
CA PHE A 196 -13.51 -19.81 21.52
C PHE A 196 -12.87 -20.79 22.53
N ILE A 197 -11.54 -21.00 22.46
CA ILE A 197 -10.79 -21.83 23.43
C ILE A 197 -10.95 -21.30 24.85
N LEU A 198 -10.82 -19.97 25.03
CA LEU A 198 -10.98 -19.34 26.35
C LEU A 198 -12.39 -19.51 26.91
N THR A 199 -13.40 -19.40 26.05
CA THR A 199 -14.80 -19.60 26.41
C THR A 199 -15.05 -21.05 26.87
N ILE A 200 -14.51 -22.04 26.14
CA ILE A 200 -14.61 -23.44 26.54
C ILE A 200 -13.92 -23.69 27.88
N LEU A 201 -12.70 -23.19 28.05
CA LEU A 201 -11.97 -23.30 29.32
C LEU A 201 -12.79 -22.71 30.48
N SER A 202 -13.32 -21.52 30.31
CA SER A 202 -14.17 -20.86 31.33
C SER A 202 -15.41 -21.69 31.65
N ALA A 203 -16.07 -22.22 30.61
CA ALA A 203 -17.26 -23.03 30.76
C ALA A 203 -17.00 -24.35 31.52
N ILE A 204 -15.84 -24.96 31.34
CA ILE A 204 -15.41 -26.17 32.06
C ILE A 204 -15.04 -25.86 33.54
N PHE A 205 -14.35 -24.76 33.80
CA PHE A 205 -13.86 -24.49 35.15
C PHE A 205 -14.87 -23.77 36.07
N LEU A 206 -15.85 -23.04 35.49
CA LEU A 206 -16.77 -22.21 36.25
C LEU A 206 -17.73 -23.02 37.16
N PRO A 207 -18.40 -24.11 36.68
CA PRO A 207 -19.26 -24.93 37.55
C PRO A 207 -18.53 -25.58 38.71
N PRO A 208 -17.38 -26.29 38.53
CA PRO A 208 -16.61 -26.82 39.65
C PRO A 208 -16.17 -25.75 40.66
N THR A 209 -15.72 -24.58 40.14
CA THR A 209 -15.29 -23.47 40.99
C THR A 209 -16.45 -22.94 41.83
N LEU A 210 -17.65 -22.81 41.27
CA LEU A 210 -18.85 -22.40 41.97
C LEU A 210 -19.19 -23.39 43.10
N ILE A 211 -19.19 -24.71 42.82
CA ILE A 211 -19.50 -25.75 43.77
C ILE A 211 -18.45 -25.79 44.88
N THR A 212 -17.17 -25.80 44.55
CA THR A 212 -16.09 -25.81 45.54
C THR A 212 -16.05 -24.53 46.37
N GLY A 213 -16.33 -23.37 45.76
CA GLY A 213 -16.45 -22.08 46.43
C GLY A 213 -17.64 -22.05 47.39
N PHE A 214 -18.79 -22.58 46.99
CA PHE A 214 -19.97 -22.68 47.85
C PHE A 214 -19.70 -23.56 49.09
N PHE A 215 -19.14 -24.74 48.93
CA PHE A 215 -18.80 -25.63 50.03
C PHE A 215 -17.56 -25.16 50.84
N GLY A 216 -16.75 -24.26 50.27
CA GLY A 216 -15.62 -23.61 50.93
C GLY A 216 -15.99 -22.42 51.82
N MET A 217 -17.25 -21.98 51.81
CA MET A 217 -17.70 -20.89 52.68
C MET A 217 -17.69 -21.30 54.16
N ASN A 218 -17.16 -20.46 55.00
CA ASN A 218 -17.12 -20.69 56.46
C ASN A 218 -18.41 -20.20 57.14
N THR A 219 -19.56 -20.66 56.64
CA THR A 219 -20.91 -20.33 57.13
C THR A 219 -21.55 -21.59 57.75
N GLY A 220 -22.19 -21.45 58.90
CA GLY A 220 -22.92 -22.56 59.53
C GLY A 220 -24.16 -22.96 58.71
N GLY A 221 -24.54 -24.25 58.77
CA GLY A 221 -25.75 -24.77 58.14
C GLY A 221 -25.68 -25.11 56.66
N LEU A 222 -24.48 -25.22 56.12
CA LEU A 222 -24.30 -25.72 54.75
C LEU A 222 -24.71 -27.21 54.66
N PRO A 223 -25.43 -27.62 53.60
CA PRO A 223 -25.77 -29.02 53.38
C PRO A 223 -24.48 -29.87 53.20
N LEU A 224 -24.50 -31.09 53.68
CA LEU A 224 -23.41 -32.07 53.54
C LEU A 224 -22.15 -31.85 54.44
N ILE A 225 -22.08 -30.79 55.28
CA ILE A 225 -20.92 -30.52 56.12
C ILE A 225 -20.80 -31.57 57.26
N ASP A 226 -21.91 -31.92 57.85
CA ASP A 226 -21.93 -32.89 58.96
C ASP A 226 -22.01 -34.36 58.48
N ASP A 227 -21.97 -34.60 57.20
CA ASP A 227 -22.02 -35.94 56.59
C ASP A 227 -20.61 -36.50 56.43
N SER A 228 -20.36 -37.71 56.96
CA SER A 228 -19.06 -38.40 56.85
C SER A 228 -18.59 -38.57 55.39
N ASN A 229 -19.51 -38.56 54.40
CA ASN A 229 -19.24 -38.67 52.99
C ASN A 229 -19.53 -37.37 52.23
N GLY A 230 -19.64 -36.22 52.90
CA GLY A 230 -20.00 -34.93 52.34
C GLY A 230 -19.10 -34.49 51.19
N THR A 231 -17.79 -34.64 51.31
CA THR A 231 -16.83 -34.35 50.24
C THR A 231 -17.04 -35.20 48.98
N LEU A 232 -17.34 -36.50 49.18
CA LEU A 232 -17.58 -37.42 48.07
C LEU A 232 -18.87 -37.13 47.33
N LYS A 233 -19.91 -36.68 48.07
CA LYS A 233 -21.19 -36.25 47.50
C LYS A 233 -21.04 -34.92 46.71
N ALA A 234 -20.24 -33.97 47.23
CA ALA A 234 -19.91 -32.72 46.53
C ALA A 234 -19.12 -32.98 45.21
N LEU A 235 -18.15 -33.90 45.25
CA LEU A 235 -17.43 -34.37 44.07
C LEU A 235 -18.36 -35.03 43.04
N ALA A 236 -19.26 -35.90 43.52
CA ALA A 236 -20.27 -36.54 42.63
C ALA A 236 -21.18 -35.49 41.96
N LEU A 237 -21.58 -34.45 42.65
CA LEU A 237 -22.33 -33.32 42.11
C LEU A 237 -21.58 -32.63 40.95
N ILE A 238 -20.28 -32.35 41.16
CA ILE A 238 -19.44 -31.76 40.09
C ILE A 238 -19.45 -32.65 38.86
N VAL A 239 -19.21 -33.96 39.02
CA VAL A 239 -19.15 -34.93 37.91
C VAL A 239 -20.51 -35.04 37.19
N ILE A 240 -21.63 -35.04 37.94
CA ILE A 240 -22.99 -35.12 37.37
C ILE A 240 -23.32 -33.89 36.49
N PHE A 241 -22.84 -32.72 36.85
CA PHE A 241 -23.08 -31.51 36.03
C PHE A 241 -22.04 -31.36 34.92
N GLU A 242 -20.78 -31.66 35.17
CA GLU A 242 -19.69 -31.41 34.22
C GLU A 242 -19.69 -32.38 33.04
N VAL A 243 -19.90 -33.67 33.26
CA VAL A 243 -19.83 -34.67 32.20
C VAL A 243 -20.88 -34.43 31.10
N PRO A 244 -22.17 -34.23 31.40
CA PRO A 244 -23.14 -33.88 30.36
C PRO A 244 -22.81 -32.56 29.62
N PHE A 245 -22.25 -31.59 30.34
CA PHE A 245 -21.88 -30.30 29.78
C PHE A 245 -20.69 -30.42 28.82
N ILE A 246 -19.66 -31.19 29.19
CA ILE A 246 -18.52 -31.48 28.28
C ILE A 246 -19.00 -32.23 27.04
N ILE A 247 -19.90 -33.20 27.18
CA ILE A 247 -20.49 -33.94 26.05
C ILE A 247 -21.29 -33.00 25.13
N PHE A 248 -22.02 -32.04 25.71
CA PHE A 248 -22.77 -31.04 24.97
C PHE A 248 -21.84 -30.13 24.16
N ILE A 249 -20.78 -29.59 24.79
CA ILE A 249 -19.75 -28.78 24.11
C ILE A 249 -19.09 -29.59 22.98
N TRP A 250 -18.71 -30.82 23.24
CA TRP A 250 -18.08 -31.68 22.25
C TRP A 250 -18.98 -31.95 21.01
N LYS A 251 -20.30 -32.08 21.23
CA LYS A 251 -21.28 -32.18 20.12
C LYS A 251 -21.42 -30.89 19.33
N LEU A 252 -21.32 -29.71 19.98
CA LEU A 252 -21.34 -28.40 19.32
C LEU A 252 -20.09 -28.19 18.45
N MET A 253 -18.94 -28.66 18.92
CA MET A 253 -17.66 -28.56 18.19
C MET A 253 -17.59 -29.46 16.95
N LYS A 254 -18.39 -30.52 16.89
CA LYS A 254 -18.44 -31.46 15.74
C LYS A 254 -19.37 -31.00 14.60
N LYS A 255 -20.12 -29.93 14.77
CA LYS A 255 -20.95 -29.32 13.74
C LYS A 255 -20.23 -28.15 13.06
#